data_dda21a660b42c1b5c5e80fae42d2d9ac
#
_entry.id   dda21a660b42c1b5c5e80fae42d2d9ac
#
_cell.length_a   1.000
_cell.length_b   1.000
_cell.length_c   1.000
_cell.angle_alpha   90.00
_cell.angle_beta   90.00
_cell.angle_gamma   90.00
#
_symmetry.space_group_name_H-M   'P 1'
#
loop_
_entity.id
_entity.type
_entity.pdbx_description
1 polymer ?
#
loop_
_entity_poly.entity_id
_entity_poly.type
_entity_poly.pdbx_seq_one_letter_code
_entity_poly.pdbx_strand_id
1 'polypeptide(L)'
;AELEPALSMLPSYTQLGMAALLPNKELVIADNDSGTVLVDGQSSQGTINRSKILSQATGGRAAATIYEDLMAMNRDDSRELLKANDVLYIYHNRIDHTGDKMHSEGQAFEAAEQTMEDLVRLIKKLAAANASNILITADHGFIYQNRAIEESDFSGVEAAGESILYRDRRFVLGKGLKASQGLRKFLPTELGLHGDVEVQIPKSINRLRLKG
;
A
#
# COMPACT_ATOMS: atom_id res chain seq x y z
N ALA A 1 0.61 23.37 8.46
CA ALA A 1 0.83 22.01 7.99
C ALA A 1 2.31 21.69 8.08
N GLU A 2 2.64 20.51 8.52
CA GLU A 2 4.01 19.97 8.55
C GLU A 2 4.13 18.92 7.44
N LEU A 3 5.30 18.82 6.83
CA LEU A 3 5.62 17.84 5.81
C LEU A 3 6.89 17.10 6.23
N GLU A 4 6.79 15.79 6.38
CA GLU A 4 7.90 14.94 6.80
C GLU A 4 8.10 13.79 5.80
N PRO A 5 9.36 13.40 5.52
CA PRO A 5 9.64 12.21 4.75
C PRO A 5 9.38 10.95 5.57
N ALA A 6 8.87 9.90 4.93
CA ALA A 6 8.69 8.60 5.53
C ALA A 6 9.19 7.49 4.61
N LEU A 7 9.66 6.39 5.19
CA LEU A 7 10.01 5.17 4.46
C LEU A 7 8.85 4.19 4.56
N SER A 8 8.42 3.67 3.42
CA SER A 8 7.45 2.57 3.38
C SER A 8 8.11 1.24 3.74
N MET A 9 7.28 0.25 4.04
CA MET A 9 7.74 -1.13 4.22
C MET A 9 8.33 -1.71 2.93
N LEU A 10 9.21 -2.69 3.09
CA LEU A 10 9.74 -3.49 1.98
C LEU A 10 9.22 -4.93 2.07
N PRO A 11 8.85 -5.53 0.93
CA PRO A 11 8.78 -4.95 -0.41
C PRO A 11 7.66 -3.92 -0.53
N SER A 12 7.87 -2.94 -1.42
CA SER A 12 6.96 -1.81 -1.59
C SER A 12 5.77 -2.22 -2.47
N TYR A 13 4.65 -2.61 -1.85
CA TYR A 13 3.40 -2.93 -2.53
C TYR A 13 2.19 -2.69 -1.61
N THR A 14 1.04 -2.48 -2.21
CA THR A 14 -0.19 -2.01 -1.55
C THR A 14 -0.64 -2.89 -0.39
N GLN A 15 -0.60 -4.23 -0.53
CA GLN A 15 -1.05 -5.13 0.54
C GLN A 15 -0.24 -4.96 1.83
N LEU A 16 1.09 -4.87 1.71
CA LEU A 16 1.97 -4.70 2.87
C LEU A 16 1.91 -3.27 3.42
N GLY A 17 1.96 -2.25 2.55
CA GLY A 17 1.91 -0.87 2.98
C GLY A 17 0.61 -0.53 3.71
N MET A 18 -0.53 -0.98 3.19
CA MET A 18 -1.83 -0.81 3.85
C MET A 18 -1.94 -1.57 5.16
N ALA A 19 -1.37 -2.77 5.26
CA ALA A 19 -1.33 -3.55 6.50
C ALA A 19 -0.47 -2.85 7.56
N ALA A 20 0.68 -2.32 7.17
CA ALA A 20 1.61 -1.65 8.06
C ALA A 20 1.08 -0.33 8.64
N LEU A 21 0.16 0.33 7.95
CA LEU A 21 -0.52 1.54 8.43
C LEU A 21 -1.66 1.23 9.43
N LEU A 22 -2.05 -0.03 9.60
CA LEU A 22 -3.04 -0.42 10.61
C LEU A 22 -2.36 -0.66 11.96
N PRO A 23 -3.07 -0.50 13.08
CA PRO A 23 -2.57 -0.94 14.38
C PRO A 23 -2.22 -2.43 14.32
N ASN A 24 -0.97 -2.76 14.64
CA ASN A 24 -0.48 -4.13 14.58
C ASN A 24 0.60 -4.40 15.63
N LYS A 25 0.73 -5.66 16.02
CA LYS A 25 1.85 -6.20 16.79
C LYS A 25 2.69 -7.11 15.90
N GLU A 26 2.06 -7.74 14.92
CA GLU A 26 2.66 -8.72 14.04
C GLU A 26 2.14 -8.56 12.62
N LEU A 27 3.06 -8.51 11.65
CA LEU A 27 2.77 -8.54 10.23
C LEU A 27 3.37 -9.79 9.62
N VAL A 28 2.54 -10.55 8.90
CA VAL A 28 2.95 -11.80 8.24
C VAL A 28 2.55 -11.74 6.77
N ILE A 29 3.49 -11.97 5.87
CA ILE A 29 3.15 -12.28 4.47
C ILE A 29 2.68 -13.73 4.44
N ALA A 30 1.46 -13.96 3.97
CA ALA A 30 0.86 -15.28 3.93
C ALA A 30 1.61 -16.21 2.95
N ASP A 31 1.72 -17.47 3.34
CA ASP A 31 2.34 -18.53 2.53
C ASP A 31 1.36 -18.96 1.41
N ASN A 32 1.17 -18.08 0.44
CA ASN A 32 0.32 -18.32 -0.73
C ASN A 32 0.80 -17.49 -1.93
N ASP A 33 0.14 -17.64 -3.07
CA ASP A 33 0.46 -17.00 -4.34
C ASP A 33 -0.19 -15.61 -4.54
N SER A 34 -0.85 -15.07 -3.52
CA SER A 34 -1.61 -13.81 -3.64
C SER A 34 -0.88 -12.59 -3.07
N GLY A 35 0.24 -12.78 -2.34
CA GLY A 35 0.92 -11.70 -1.63
C GLY A 35 0.09 -11.09 -0.49
N THR A 36 -0.92 -11.79 0.01
CA THR A 36 -1.77 -11.33 1.13
C THR A 36 -0.95 -11.12 2.39
N VAL A 37 -1.27 -10.08 3.13
CA VAL A 37 -0.63 -9.77 4.42
C VAL A 37 -1.66 -9.92 5.54
N LEU A 38 -1.24 -10.60 6.61
CA LEU A 38 -2.00 -10.75 7.83
C LEU A 38 -1.52 -9.74 8.88
N VAL A 39 -2.46 -9.10 9.54
CA VAL A 39 -2.28 -8.19 10.67
C VAL A 39 -2.79 -8.92 11.91
N ASP A 40 -1.90 -9.27 12.82
CA ASP A 40 -2.25 -10.04 14.02
C ASP A 40 -3.11 -11.29 13.70
N GLY A 41 -2.73 -12.00 12.63
CA GLY A 41 -3.41 -13.19 12.13
C GLY A 41 -4.68 -12.92 11.31
N GLN A 42 -5.10 -11.67 11.11
CA GLN A 42 -6.30 -11.31 10.35
C GLN A 42 -5.94 -10.74 8.98
N SER A 43 -6.72 -11.08 7.94
CA SER A 43 -6.55 -10.47 6.61
C SER A 43 -6.87 -8.98 6.65
N SER A 44 -5.96 -8.17 6.12
CA SER A 44 -6.14 -6.72 5.91
C SER A 44 -6.69 -6.37 4.53
N GLN A 45 -7.09 -7.37 3.74
CA GLN A 45 -7.54 -7.16 2.37
C GLN A 45 -8.95 -6.52 2.34
N GLY A 46 -9.05 -5.39 1.65
CA GLY A 46 -10.28 -4.63 1.49
C GLY A 46 -10.66 -3.77 2.70
N THR A 47 -11.48 -2.74 2.45
CA THR A 47 -11.87 -1.73 3.44
C THR A 47 -12.61 -2.32 4.63
N ILE A 48 -13.45 -3.35 4.41
CA ILE A 48 -14.23 -4.02 5.47
C ILE A 48 -13.32 -4.67 6.51
N ASN A 49 -12.31 -5.43 6.07
CA ASN A 49 -11.38 -6.09 7.00
C ASN A 49 -10.53 -5.07 7.76
N ARG A 50 -10.05 -4.03 7.07
CA ARG A 50 -9.30 -2.93 7.70
C ARG A 50 -10.14 -2.20 8.73
N SER A 51 -11.43 -1.95 8.44
CA SER A 51 -12.36 -1.34 9.40
C SER A 51 -12.55 -2.21 10.65
N LYS A 52 -12.62 -3.54 10.50
CA LYS A 52 -12.69 -4.47 11.64
C LYS A 52 -11.44 -4.40 12.53
N ILE A 53 -10.25 -4.42 11.91
CA ILE A 53 -8.97 -4.32 12.64
C ILE A 53 -8.90 -3.00 13.41
N LEU A 54 -9.24 -1.88 12.77
CA LEU A 54 -9.30 -0.55 13.41
C LEU A 54 -10.29 -0.53 14.57
N SER A 55 -11.50 -1.03 14.36
CA SER A 55 -12.55 -1.08 15.37
C SER A 55 -12.13 -1.90 16.59
N GLN A 56 -11.50 -3.05 16.39
CA GLN A 56 -10.98 -3.87 17.49
C GLN A 56 -9.90 -3.16 18.30
N ALA A 57 -8.98 -2.44 17.62
CA ALA A 57 -7.90 -1.73 18.29
C ALA A 57 -8.37 -0.50 19.10
N THR A 58 -9.56 0.03 18.79
CA THR A 58 -10.10 1.27 19.39
C THR A 58 -11.36 1.05 20.23
N GLY A 59 -11.72 -0.19 20.53
CA GLY A 59 -12.93 -0.48 21.28
C GLY A 59 -14.21 -0.07 20.55
N GLY A 60 -14.24 -0.16 19.23
CA GLY A 60 -15.40 0.13 18.39
C GLY A 60 -15.50 1.58 17.89
N ARG A 61 -14.52 2.43 18.18
CA ARG A 61 -14.55 3.86 17.84
C ARG A 61 -13.61 4.22 16.70
N ALA A 62 -13.46 3.34 15.72
CA ALA A 62 -12.77 3.62 14.47
C ALA A 62 -13.43 2.93 13.28
N ALA A 63 -13.31 3.54 12.12
CA ALA A 63 -13.84 3.01 10.88
C ALA A 63 -12.89 3.28 9.71
N ALA A 64 -13.12 2.59 8.61
CA ALA A 64 -12.50 2.85 7.31
C ALA A 64 -13.57 3.08 6.25
N THR A 65 -13.31 4.04 5.36
CA THR A 65 -14.15 4.34 4.21
C THR A 65 -13.29 4.66 3.00
N ILE A 66 -13.88 4.76 1.83
CA ILE A 66 -13.21 5.25 0.63
C ILE A 66 -13.57 6.71 0.37
N TYR A 67 -12.70 7.40 -0.35
CA TYR A 67 -12.85 8.81 -0.69
C TYR A 67 -14.22 9.11 -1.34
N GLU A 68 -14.62 8.30 -2.31
CA GLU A 68 -15.85 8.49 -3.08
C GLU A 68 -17.10 8.42 -2.19
N ASP A 69 -17.16 7.44 -1.29
CA ASP A 69 -18.28 7.28 -0.36
C ASP A 69 -18.39 8.48 0.58
N LEU A 70 -17.26 8.92 1.15
CA LEU A 70 -17.26 10.09 2.01
C LEU A 70 -17.67 11.36 1.25
N MET A 71 -17.15 11.54 0.03
CA MET A 71 -17.50 12.72 -0.77
C MET A 71 -18.97 12.75 -1.19
N ALA A 72 -19.62 11.59 -1.33
CA ALA A 72 -21.06 11.49 -1.63
C ALA A 72 -21.96 11.81 -0.43
N MET A 73 -21.45 11.72 0.82
CA MET A 73 -22.22 12.02 2.03
C MET A 73 -22.59 13.50 2.08
N ASN A 74 -23.77 13.82 2.60
CA ASN A 74 -24.13 15.17 2.98
C ASN A 74 -23.35 15.64 4.22
N ARG A 75 -23.53 16.89 4.63
CA ARG A 75 -22.80 17.51 5.72
C ARG A 75 -23.10 16.85 7.08
N ASP A 76 -24.34 16.51 7.32
CA ASP A 76 -24.78 15.99 8.62
C ASP A 76 -24.33 14.54 8.78
N ASP A 77 -24.46 13.71 7.75
CA ASP A 77 -23.93 12.34 7.74
C ASP A 77 -22.39 12.31 7.96
N SER A 78 -21.67 13.23 7.32
CA SER A 78 -20.23 13.37 7.52
C SER A 78 -19.86 13.74 8.96
N ARG A 79 -20.65 14.61 9.61
CA ARG A 79 -20.48 14.99 11.01
C ARG A 79 -20.80 13.84 11.96
N GLU A 80 -21.85 13.09 11.69
CA GLU A 80 -22.22 11.92 12.48
C GLU A 80 -21.12 10.84 12.39
N LEU A 81 -20.60 10.57 11.20
CA LEU A 81 -19.48 9.65 11.00
C LEU A 81 -18.25 10.05 11.82
N LEU A 82 -17.84 11.33 11.75
CA LEU A 82 -16.70 11.83 12.52
C LEU A 82 -16.96 11.84 14.03
N LYS A 83 -18.17 12.13 14.48
CA LYS A 83 -18.54 12.10 15.90
C LYS A 83 -18.58 10.68 16.48
N ALA A 84 -18.95 9.71 15.66
CA ALA A 84 -19.02 8.30 16.08
C ALA A 84 -17.64 7.64 16.21
N ASN A 85 -16.61 8.21 15.57
CA ASN A 85 -15.29 7.60 15.48
C ASN A 85 -14.20 8.55 15.99
N ASP A 86 -13.28 8.04 16.80
CA ASP A 86 -12.07 8.75 17.23
C ASP A 86 -10.99 8.71 16.14
N VAL A 87 -11.02 7.65 15.31
CA VAL A 87 -10.11 7.46 14.17
C VAL A 87 -10.92 7.07 12.93
N LEU A 88 -10.71 7.78 11.84
CA LEU A 88 -11.31 7.47 10.55
C LEU A 88 -10.22 7.36 9.48
N TYR A 89 -10.08 6.17 8.88
CA TYR A 89 -9.21 5.95 7.72
C TYR A 89 -10.00 6.19 6.45
N ILE A 90 -9.49 7.07 5.58
CA ILE A 90 -10.09 7.39 4.31
C ILE A 90 -9.11 7.01 3.21
N TYR A 91 -9.46 5.99 2.44
CA TYR A 91 -8.62 5.49 1.35
C TYR A 91 -8.92 6.23 0.06
N HIS A 92 -7.86 6.74 -0.56
CA HIS A 92 -7.88 7.34 -1.88
C HIS A 92 -6.96 6.53 -2.81
N ASN A 93 -7.43 6.12 -3.99
CA ASN A 93 -6.80 5.04 -4.77
C ASN A 93 -6.51 5.43 -6.24
N ARG A 94 -6.64 6.73 -6.59
CA ARG A 94 -6.45 7.20 -7.96
C ARG A 94 -5.05 6.94 -8.51
N ILE A 95 -4.01 7.25 -7.73
CA ILE A 95 -2.61 7.10 -8.17
C ILE A 95 -2.31 5.62 -8.39
N ASP A 96 -2.66 4.77 -7.43
CA ASP A 96 -2.43 3.33 -7.48
C ASP A 96 -3.17 2.69 -8.67
N HIS A 97 -4.46 2.99 -8.83
CA HIS A 97 -5.27 2.50 -9.94
C HIS A 97 -4.71 2.89 -11.32
N THR A 98 -4.10 4.07 -11.43
CA THR A 98 -3.50 4.54 -12.69
C THR A 98 -2.09 3.97 -12.89
N GLY A 99 -1.28 3.87 -11.82
CA GLY A 99 0.11 3.43 -11.88
C GLY A 99 0.30 1.92 -12.02
N ASP A 100 -0.68 1.11 -11.63
CA ASP A 100 -0.57 -0.35 -11.67
C ASP A 100 -0.68 -0.96 -13.06
N LYS A 101 -1.28 -0.27 -13.99
CA LYS A 101 -1.45 -0.76 -15.36
C LYS A 101 -0.30 -0.27 -16.24
N MET A 102 0.37 -1.19 -16.91
CA MET A 102 1.52 -0.88 -17.79
C MET A 102 1.19 0.17 -18.87
N HIS A 103 -0.03 0.18 -19.40
CA HIS A 103 -0.45 1.14 -20.43
C HIS A 103 -0.78 2.54 -19.90
N SER A 104 -1.03 2.69 -18.60
CA SER A 104 -1.36 3.97 -17.95
C SER A 104 -0.28 4.46 -17.00
N GLU A 105 0.85 3.77 -16.88
CA GLU A 105 1.95 4.13 -15.99
C GLU A 105 2.51 5.55 -16.29
N GLY A 106 2.50 5.95 -17.56
CA GLY A 106 2.86 7.32 -17.97
C GLY A 106 1.88 8.42 -17.55
N GLN A 107 0.66 8.04 -17.13
CA GLN A 107 -0.37 8.97 -16.65
C GLN A 107 -0.34 9.14 -15.12
N ALA A 108 0.61 8.52 -14.43
CA ALA A 108 0.74 8.63 -12.96
C ALA A 108 0.94 10.09 -12.50
N PHE A 109 1.56 10.91 -13.32
CA PHE A 109 1.72 12.35 -13.06
C PHE A 109 0.39 13.10 -13.02
N GLU A 110 -0.43 12.92 -14.05
CA GLU A 110 -1.75 13.53 -14.12
C GLU A 110 -2.65 13.03 -12.96
N ALA A 111 -2.57 11.74 -12.67
CA ALA A 111 -3.26 11.15 -11.52
C ALA A 111 -2.79 11.78 -10.20
N ALA A 112 -1.50 12.08 -10.04
CA ALA A 112 -0.97 12.74 -8.86
C ALA A 112 -1.49 14.18 -8.73
N GLU A 113 -1.50 14.95 -9.81
CA GLU A 113 -2.06 16.31 -9.82
C GLU A 113 -3.56 16.31 -9.46
N GLN A 114 -4.33 15.43 -10.07
CA GLN A 114 -5.76 15.28 -9.76
C GLN A 114 -5.99 14.84 -8.32
N THR A 115 -5.12 13.98 -7.78
CA THR A 115 -5.19 13.56 -6.37
C THR A 115 -4.95 14.72 -5.43
N MET A 116 -4.04 15.65 -5.74
CA MET A 116 -3.84 16.85 -4.93
C MET A 116 -5.11 17.71 -4.87
N GLU A 117 -5.81 17.87 -5.98
CA GLU A 117 -7.11 18.57 -5.98
C GLU A 117 -8.16 17.84 -5.15
N ASP A 118 -8.25 16.52 -5.28
CA ASP A 118 -9.17 15.69 -4.49
C ASP A 118 -8.88 15.82 -3.00
N LEU A 119 -7.62 15.78 -2.58
CA LEU A 119 -7.21 15.95 -1.19
C LEU A 119 -7.59 17.34 -0.64
N VAL A 120 -7.44 18.40 -1.43
CA VAL A 120 -7.88 19.74 -1.02
C VAL A 120 -9.40 19.78 -0.81
N ARG A 121 -10.18 19.14 -1.68
CA ARG A 121 -11.64 19.04 -1.52
C ARG A 121 -12.02 18.24 -0.29
N LEU A 122 -11.33 17.12 -0.06
CA LEU A 122 -11.51 16.26 1.11
C LEU A 122 -11.22 17.01 2.41
N ILE A 123 -10.08 17.71 2.50
CA ILE A 123 -9.71 18.50 3.68
C ILE A 123 -10.77 19.55 4.00
N LYS A 124 -11.26 20.27 2.98
CA LYS A 124 -12.33 21.26 3.16
C LYS A 124 -13.60 20.63 3.71
N LYS A 125 -14.00 19.46 3.19
CA LYS A 125 -15.16 18.71 3.66
C LYS A 125 -15.01 18.25 5.11
N LEU A 126 -13.86 17.66 5.45
CA LEU A 126 -13.56 17.20 6.80
C LEU A 126 -13.52 18.37 7.81
N ALA A 127 -12.89 19.48 7.45
CA ALA A 127 -12.88 20.69 8.28
C ALA A 127 -14.29 21.24 8.52
N ALA A 128 -15.14 21.27 7.48
CA ALA A 128 -16.56 21.69 7.60
C ALA A 128 -17.39 20.71 8.46
N ALA A 129 -16.94 19.48 8.61
CA ALA A 129 -17.52 18.47 9.49
C ALA A 129 -16.88 18.39 10.88
N ASN A 130 -16.00 19.37 11.22
CA ASN A 130 -15.29 19.52 12.49
C ASN A 130 -14.17 18.50 12.75
N ALA A 131 -13.54 17.95 11.73
CA ALA A 131 -12.29 17.21 11.91
C ALA A 131 -11.19 18.16 12.40
N SER A 132 -10.54 17.81 13.50
CA SER A 132 -9.51 18.67 14.14
C SER A 132 -8.10 18.29 13.69
N ASN A 133 -7.83 17.01 13.51
CA ASN A 133 -6.53 16.50 13.12
C ASN A 133 -6.67 15.68 11.82
N ILE A 134 -5.86 16.00 10.84
CA ILE A 134 -5.83 15.30 9.56
C ILE A 134 -4.38 14.92 9.27
N LEU A 135 -4.13 13.62 9.10
CA LEU A 135 -2.86 13.07 8.64
C LEU A 135 -3.06 12.53 7.22
N ILE A 136 -2.19 12.93 6.30
CA ILE A 136 -2.15 12.40 4.94
C ILE A 136 -0.86 11.60 4.80
N THR A 137 -0.98 10.35 4.40
CA THR A 137 0.15 9.45 4.18
C THR A 137 -0.11 8.56 2.97
N ALA A 138 0.92 7.85 2.52
CA ALA A 138 0.82 6.84 1.49
C ALA A 138 1.30 5.50 2.03
N ASP A 139 0.78 4.41 1.50
CA ASP A 139 1.19 3.04 1.80
C ASP A 139 2.55 2.70 1.19
N HIS A 140 2.86 3.25 0.03
CA HIS A 140 4.17 3.21 -0.62
C HIS A 140 4.34 4.39 -1.58
N GLY A 141 5.55 4.53 -2.12
CA GLY A 141 5.86 5.46 -3.19
C GLY A 141 5.74 4.79 -4.57
N PHE A 142 6.00 5.57 -5.60
CA PHE A 142 6.10 5.09 -6.98
C PHE A 142 7.32 5.69 -7.68
N ILE A 143 7.76 5.03 -8.76
CA ILE A 143 8.85 5.55 -9.59
C ILE A 143 8.30 6.65 -10.48
N TYR A 144 8.79 7.86 -10.27
CA TYR A 144 8.42 9.03 -11.06
C TYR A 144 9.16 9.03 -12.39
N GLN A 145 8.57 8.36 -13.40
CA GLN A 145 9.15 8.21 -14.73
C GLN A 145 8.22 8.78 -15.79
N ASN A 146 8.67 9.82 -16.50
CA ASN A 146 7.91 10.49 -17.57
C ASN A 146 8.42 10.09 -18.97
N ARG A 147 8.66 8.81 -19.20
CA ARG A 147 8.98 8.24 -20.51
C ARG A 147 8.38 6.87 -20.65
N ALA A 148 8.14 6.43 -21.88
CA ALA A 148 7.69 5.08 -22.15
C ALA A 148 8.67 4.05 -21.55
N ILE A 149 8.14 2.91 -21.13
CA ILE A 149 8.94 1.79 -20.65
C ILE A 149 9.59 1.12 -21.85
N GLU A 150 10.92 0.99 -21.80
CA GLU A 150 11.72 0.35 -22.82
C GLU A 150 12.22 -1.02 -22.34
N GLU A 151 12.74 -1.81 -23.28
CA GLU A 151 13.32 -3.12 -22.98
C GLU A 151 14.49 -3.05 -21.99
N SER A 152 15.26 -1.97 -22.03
CA SER A 152 16.35 -1.69 -21.09
C SER A 152 15.90 -1.45 -19.64
N ASP A 153 14.62 -1.17 -19.42
CA ASP A 153 14.04 -0.99 -18.08
C ASP A 153 13.74 -2.31 -17.38
N PHE A 154 13.91 -3.44 -18.07
CA PHE A 154 13.72 -4.75 -17.50
C PHE A 154 15.04 -5.39 -17.07
N SER A 155 15.03 -6.05 -15.93
CA SER A 155 16.15 -6.86 -15.47
C SER A 155 16.10 -8.23 -16.16
N GLY A 156 17.24 -8.67 -16.67
CA GLY A 156 17.42 -10.06 -17.15
C GLY A 156 17.58 -11.08 -16.03
N VAL A 157 17.51 -10.66 -14.77
CA VAL A 157 17.73 -11.54 -13.62
C VAL A 157 16.46 -12.30 -13.28
N GLU A 158 16.57 -13.61 -13.19
CA GLU A 158 15.50 -14.47 -12.69
C GLU A 158 15.72 -14.82 -11.23
N ALA A 159 14.64 -14.74 -10.43
CA ALA A 159 14.62 -15.26 -9.08
C ALA A 159 14.43 -16.79 -9.12
N ALA A 160 15.20 -17.49 -8.29
CA ALA A 160 15.11 -18.93 -8.10
C ALA A 160 15.08 -19.25 -6.59
N GLY A 161 14.42 -20.35 -6.24
CA GLY A 161 14.29 -20.80 -4.84
C GLY A 161 13.66 -22.18 -4.78
N GLU A 162 13.40 -22.66 -3.56
CA GLU A 162 12.62 -23.87 -3.34
C GLU A 162 11.18 -23.68 -3.77
N SER A 163 10.61 -22.53 -3.44
CA SER A 163 9.26 -22.14 -3.86
C SER A 163 9.22 -20.65 -4.16
N ILE A 164 8.69 -20.30 -5.33
CA ILE A 164 8.32 -18.92 -5.68
C ILE A 164 6.81 -18.79 -5.46
N LEU A 165 6.42 -18.04 -4.44
CA LEU A 165 5.02 -17.85 -4.05
C LEU A 165 4.35 -16.77 -4.88
N TYR A 166 5.00 -15.59 -4.97
CA TYR A 166 4.45 -14.45 -5.67
C TYR A 166 5.56 -13.70 -6.41
N ARG A 167 5.27 -13.23 -7.60
CA ARG A 167 6.19 -12.43 -8.41
C ARG A 167 5.51 -11.17 -8.89
N ASP A 168 6.09 -10.05 -8.54
CA ASP A 168 5.74 -8.72 -9.02
C ASP A 168 6.85 -8.14 -9.91
N ARG A 169 6.58 -7.04 -10.57
CA ARG A 169 7.58 -6.29 -11.36
C ARG A 169 8.75 -5.77 -10.50
N ARG A 170 8.55 -5.59 -9.20
CA ARG A 170 9.47 -4.94 -8.27
C ARG A 170 10.04 -5.87 -7.20
N PHE A 171 9.45 -7.04 -7.00
CA PHE A 171 9.88 -7.98 -5.96
C PHE A 171 9.42 -9.42 -6.23
N VAL A 172 9.99 -10.32 -5.47
CA VAL A 172 9.60 -11.73 -5.44
C VAL A 172 9.45 -12.16 -3.99
N LEU A 173 8.37 -12.91 -3.70
CA LEU A 173 8.13 -13.60 -2.44
C LEU A 173 8.35 -15.10 -2.65
N GLY A 174 8.97 -15.77 -1.69
CA GLY A 174 9.23 -17.21 -1.80
C GLY A 174 9.89 -17.78 -0.57
N LYS A 175 10.26 -19.05 -0.69
CA LYS A 175 11.01 -19.78 0.35
C LYS A 175 12.28 -20.35 -0.24
N GLY A 176 13.34 -20.40 0.57
CA GLY A 176 14.64 -20.88 0.14
C GLY A 176 15.16 -20.13 -1.09
N LEU A 177 14.92 -18.82 -1.18
CA LEU A 177 15.35 -18.00 -2.31
C LEU A 177 16.86 -17.99 -2.44
N LYS A 178 17.37 -18.32 -3.63
CA LYS A 178 18.80 -18.41 -3.90
C LYS A 178 19.40 -17.02 -4.09
N ALA A 179 20.62 -16.82 -3.60
CA ALA A 179 21.36 -15.59 -3.82
C ALA A 179 21.50 -15.29 -5.33
N SER A 180 21.36 -14.02 -5.70
CA SER A 180 21.48 -13.55 -7.08
C SER A 180 22.26 -12.24 -7.11
N GLN A 181 23.07 -12.06 -8.16
CA GLN A 181 23.88 -10.84 -8.31
C GLN A 181 23.03 -9.59 -8.51
N GLY A 182 21.88 -9.70 -9.19
CA GLY A 182 20.99 -8.59 -9.52
C GLY A 182 19.87 -8.36 -8.50
N LEU A 183 19.69 -9.26 -7.52
CA LEU A 183 18.65 -9.19 -6.51
C LEU A 183 19.26 -9.12 -5.11
N ARG A 184 18.65 -8.34 -4.24
CA ARG A 184 18.94 -8.34 -2.81
C ARG A 184 17.88 -9.19 -2.11
N LYS A 185 18.32 -10.18 -1.37
CA LYS A 185 17.49 -11.04 -0.54
C LYS A 185 17.39 -10.45 0.87
N PHE A 186 16.19 -10.59 1.46
CA PHE A 186 15.88 -10.25 2.83
C PHE A 186 15.15 -11.42 3.49
N LEU A 187 15.48 -11.68 4.72
CA LEU A 187 14.67 -12.50 5.63
C LEU A 187 13.52 -11.66 6.20
N PRO A 188 12.38 -12.25 6.57
CA PRO A 188 11.26 -11.51 7.15
C PRO A 188 11.67 -10.62 8.32
N THR A 189 12.46 -11.14 9.23
CA THR A 189 12.94 -10.43 10.43
C THR A 189 13.80 -9.19 10.13
N GLU A 190 14.51 -9.17 8.99
CA GLU A 190 15.27 -7.99 8.55
C GLU A 190 14.36 -6.83 8.11
N LEU A 191 13.11 -7.15 7.80
CA LEU A 191 12.09 -6.21 7.33
C LEU A 191 11.03 -5.90 8.41
N GLY A 192 11.22 -6.39 9.65
CA GLY A 192 10.22 -6.24 10.71
C GLY A 192 8.96 -7.09 10.49
N LEU A 193 9.06 -8.14 9.69
CA LEU A 193 7.98 -9.09 9.41
C LEU A 193 8.18 -10.38 10.18
N HIS A 194 7.11 -11.10 10.40
CA HIS A 194 7.10 -12.44 10.97
C HIS A 194 6.85 -13.50 9.88
N GLY A 195 7.00 -14.77 10.25
CA GLY A 195 6.84 -15.89 9.32
C GLY A 195 8.14 -16.28 8.61
N ASP A 196 8.02 -17.02 7.51
CA ASP A 196 9.13 -17.64 6.80
C ASP A 196 9.21 -17.26 5.31
N VAL A 197 8.35 -16.35 4.85
CA VAL A 197 8.35 -15.88 3.46
C VAL A 197 9.47 -14.87 3.26
N GLU A 198 10.46 -15.28 2.48
CA GLU A 198 11.60 -14.45 2.10
C GLU A 198 11.26 -13.49 0.98
N VAL A 199 12.01 -12.40 0.90
CA VAL A 199 11.80 -11.33 -0.09
C VAL A 199 13.06 -11.15 -0.94
N GLN A 200 12.89 -10.99 -2.25
CA GLN A 200 13.96 -10.51 -3.12
C GLN A 200 13.51 -9.25 -3.88
N ILE A 201 14.41 -8.26 -3.94
CA ILE A 201 14.17 -6.97 -4.60
C ILE A 201 15.32 -6.71 -5.57
N PRO A 202 15.05 -6.20 -6.80
CA PRO A 202 16.10 -5.74 -7.70
C PRO A 202 17.02 -4.72 -7.04
N LYS A 203 18.32 -4.82 -7.30
CA LYS A 203 19.32 -3.83 -6.82
C LYS A 203 19.30 -2.50 -7.60
N SER A 204 18.44 -2.41 -8.60
CA SER A 204 18.26 -1.24 -9.45
C SER A 204 16.78 -0.87 -9.53
N ILE A 205 16.47 0.21 -10.23
CA ILE A 205 15.09 0.61 -10.54
C ILE A 205 14.44 -0.25 -11.65
N ASN A 206 15.19 -1.21 -12.23
CA ASN A 206 14.70 -2.06 -13.29
C ASN A 206 13.59 -2.98 -12.81
N ARG A 207 12.65 -3.25 -13.70
CA ARG A 207 11.51 -4.13 -13.45
C ARG A 207 11.89 -5.59 -13.69
N LEU A 208 11.33 -6.47 -12.90
CA LEU A 208 11.39 -7.91 -13.17
C LEU A 208 10.41 -8.25 -14.30
N ARG A 209 10.81 -9.19 -15.17
CA ARG A 209 9.89 -9.76 -16.15
C ARG A 209 8.91 -10.66 -15.45
N LEU A 210 7.63 -10.43 -15.66
CA LEU A 210 6.59 -11.38 -15.29
C LEU A 210 6.58 -12.46 -16.38
N LYS A 211 6.64 -13.73 -15.96
CA LYS A 211 6.40 -14.83 -16.88
C LYS A 211 4.90 -14.80 -17.22
N GLY A 212 4.60 -14.60 -18.49
CA GLY A 212 3.24 -14.74 -19.02
C GLY A 212 2.83 -16.20 -19.07
#